data_15fb7fbbbbb781d925fb2746347835f5
#
_entry.id   15fb7fbbbbb781d925fb2746347835f5
#
_cell.length_a   1.000
_cell.length_b   1.000
_cell.length_c   1.000
_cell.angle_alpha   90.00
_cell.angle_beta   90.00
_cell.angle_gamma   90.00
#
_symmetry.space_group_name_H-M   'P 1'
#
loop_
_entity.id
_entity.type
_entity.pdbx_description
1 polymer ?
#
loop_
_entity_poly.entity_id
_entity_poly.type
_entity_poly.pdbx_seq_one_letter_code
_entity_poly.pdbx_strand_id
1 'polypeptide(L)'
;MIRKVIFILVCLVALSSCHWNGGKSSDSAELNIKVARYDRLLFEYVTMNNLSALQKMNTDFPQATKLLIEDVLAIGEVDDNKINDRLMEYYADTTLLVLIQDAEEKFKDMGWIEKKLTKGFKQLKKEVPSLPVPHFYAQLSALN
;
A
#
# COMPACT_ATOMS: atom_id res chain seq x y z
N MET A 1 33.68 -15.23 -55.71
CA MET A 1 33.57 -13.86 -55.13
C MET A 1 32.19 -13.63 -54.50
N ILE A 2 31.11 -13.95 -55.17
CA ILE A 2 29.73 -13.71 -54.70
C ILE A 2 29.44 -14.30 -53.31
N ARG A 3 29.89 -15.55 -53.00
CA ARG A 3 29.67 -16.20 -51.69
C ARG A 3 30.32 -15.45 -50.49
N LYS A 4 31.48 -14.79 -50.73
CA LYS A 4 32.15 -14.00 -49.67
C LYS A 4 31.43 -12.68 -49.43
N VAL A 5 30.87 -12.07 -50.47
CA VAL A 5 30.09 -10.83 -50.36
C VAL A 5 28.80 -11.06 -49.64
N ILE A 6 28.12 -12.19 -49.89
CA ILE A 6 26.89 -12.57 -49.17
C ILE A 6 27.18 -12.80 -47.69
N PHE A 7 28.30 -13.45 -47.34
CA PHE A 7 28.68 -13.67 -45.94
C PHE A 7 28.95 -12.38 -45.19
N ILE A 8 29.60 -11.40 -45.83
CA ILE A 8 29.86 -10.08 -45.24
C ILE A 8 28.55 -9.29 -45.08
N LEU A 9 27.62 -9.39 -46.01
CA LEU A 9 26.32 -8.72 -45.94
C LEU A 9 25.45 -9.28 -44.81
N VAL A 10 25.48 -10.62 -44.61
CA VAL A 10 24.73 -11.28 -43.47
C VAL A 10 25.35 -10.91 -42.14
N CYS A 11 26.66 -10.81 -42.01
CA CYS A 11 27.31 -10.37 -40.76
C CYS A 11 27.00 -8.90 -40.42
N LEU A 12 26.89 -8.03 -41.42
CA LEU A 12 26.54 -6.62 -41.23
C LEU A 12 25.09 -6.44 -40.74
N VAL A 13 24.16 -7.32 -41.16
CA VAL A 13 22.74 -7.28 -40.69
C VAL A 13 22.62 -7.84 -39.28
N ALA A 14 23.48 -8.78 -38.88
CA ALA A 14 23.47 -9.34 -37.53
C ALA A 14 24.00 -8.37 -36.42
N LEU A 15 24.76 -7.36 -36.81
CA LEU A 15 25.30 -6.36 -35.88
C LEU A 15 24.34 -5.20 -35.58
N SER A 16 23.27 -5.04 -36.37
CA SER A 16 22.24 -4.01 -36.14
C SER A 16 21.10 -4.45 -35.22
N SER A 17 21.11 -5.68 -34.70
CA SER A 17 20.08 -6.22 -33.82
C SER A 17 20.33 -6.05 -32.32
N CYS A 18 21.38 -5.31 -31.92
CA CYS A 18 21.43 -4.81 -30.54
C CYS A 18 20.63 -3.52 -30.45
N HIS A 19 19.32 -3.63 -30.62
CA HIS A 19 18.42 -2.65 -30.03
C HIS A 19 18.47 -2.88 -28.51
N TRP A 20 19.44 -2.22 -27.86
CA TRP A 20 19.41 -1.97 -26.43
C TRP A 20 18.13 -1.18 -26.19
N ASN A 21 17.08 -1.89 -25.92
CA ASN A 21 15.93 -1.32 -25.29
C ASN A 21 16.34 -1.03 -23.85
N GLY A 22 17.14 0.03 -23.70
CA GLY A 22 17.36 0.69 -22.44
C GLY A 22 15.97 1.01 -21.95
N GLY A 23 15.48 0.20 -21.01
CA GLY A 23 14.23 0.47 -20.34
C GLY A 23 14.28 1.92 -19.89
N LYS A 24 13.64 2.80 -20.65
CA LYS A 24 13.10 4.01 -20.08
C LYS A 24 12.17 3.49 -18.99
N SER A 25 12.70 3.46 -17.79
CA SER A 25 11.86 3.43 -16.62
C SER A 25 10.77 4.45 -16.88
N SER A 26 9.55 3.99 -16.97
CA SER A 26 8.36 4.81 -17.12
C SER A 26 8.12 5.61 -15.82
N ASP A 27 9.15 6.35 -15.41
CA ASP A 27 9.18 7.17 -14.19
C ASP A 27 8.59 8.57 -14.43
N SER A 28 7.85 8.73 -15.53
CA SER A 28 7.04 9.93 -15.76
C SER A 28 5.55 9.73 -15.39
N ALA A 29 5.18 8.62 -14.79
CA ALA A 29 3.88 8.55 -14.14
C ALA A 29 3.87 9.62 -13.04
N GLU A 30 3.00 10.59 -13.19
CA GLU A 30 2.88 11.70 -12.24
C GLU A 30 2.69 11.11 -10.83
N LEU A 31 3.67 11.37 -9.94
CA LEU A 31 3.60 10.90 -8.56
C LEU A 31 2.29 11.38 -7.93
N ASN A 32 1.41 10.45 -7.63
CA ASN A 32 0.13 10.69 -6.97
C ASN A 32 -0.05 9.69 -5.85
N ILE A 33 0.18 10.15 -4.61
CA ILE A 33 0.09 9.30 -3.43
C ILE A 33 -1.37 9.17 -3.02
N LYS A 34 -1.78 7.94 -2.81
CA LYS A 34 -3.07 7.57 -2.26
C LYS A 34 -2.90 6.96 -0.87
N VAL A 35 -3.86 7.23 0.01
CA VAL A 35 -3.94 6.65 1.34
C VAL A 35 -5.01 5.57 1.32
N ALA A 36 -4.60 4.32 1.51
CA ALA A 36 -5.53 3.21 1.62
C ALA A 36 -6.31 3.30 2.94
N ARG A 37 -7.60 3.06 2.88
CA ARG A 37 -8.53 3.23 4.01
C ARG A 37 -8.68 1.91 4.80
N TYR A 38 -7.57 1.48 5.45
CA TYR A 38 -7.59 0.33 6.34
C TYR A 38 -8.51 0.56 7.55
N ASP A 39 -8.56 1.79 8.04
CA ASP A 39 -9.46 2.25 9.11
C ASP A 39 -10.93 1.93 8.82
N ARG A 40 -11.38 2.06 7.57
CA ARG A 40 -12.75 1.73 7.16
C ARG A 40 -13.02 0.23 7.16
N LEU A 41 -12.07 -0.56 6.73
CA LEU A 41 -12.21 -2.01 6.79
C LEU A 41 -12.36 -2.48 8.23
N LEU A 42 -11.55 -1.92 9.14
CA LEU A 42 -11.66 -2.19 10.56
C LEU A 42 -13.03 -1.76 11.11
N PHE A 43 -13.47 -0.54 10.79
CA PHE A 43 -14.79 -0.03 11.19
C PHE A 43 -15.92 -0.95 10.72
N GLU A 44 -15.96 -1.32 9.45
CA GLU A 44 -16.96 -2.21 8.89
C GLU A 44 -16.96 -3.58 9.57
N TYR A 45 -15.77 -4.12 9.87
CA TYR A 45 -15.68 -5.40 10.55
C TYR A 45 -16.22 -5.33 11.98
N VAL A 46 -15.74 -4.38 12.79
CA VAL A 46 -16.07 -4.35 14.24
C VAL A 46 -17.47 -3.83 14.53
N THR A 47 -18.05 -3.00 13.66
CA THR A 47 -19.40 -2.44 13.86
C THR A 47 -20.50 -3.20 13.15
N MET A 48 -20.21 -3.79 11.99
CA MET A 48 -21.20 -4.46 11.13
C MET A 48 -20.96 -5.96 10.98
N ASN A 49 -19.91 -6.49 11.62
CA ASN A 49 -19.46 -7.88 11.47
C ASN A 49 -19.26 -8.27 9.99
N ASN A 50 -18.69 -7.32 9.20
CA ASN A 50 -18.46 -7.54 7.79
C ASN A 50 -17.24 -8.45 7.55
N LEU A 51 -17.49 -9.75 7.34
CA LEU A 51 -16.43 -10.73 7.09
C LEU A 51 -15.64 -10.46 5.80
N SER A 52 -16.24 -9.79 4.81
CA SER A 52 -15.50 -9.39 3.59
C SER A 52 -14.47 -8.30 3.89
N ALA A 53 -14.77 -7.39 4.85
CA ALA A 53 -13.81 -6.41 5.32
C ALA A 53 -12.64 -7.09 6.06
N LEU A 54 -12.93 -8.03 6.96
CA LEU A 54 -11.90 -8.85 7.62
C LEU A 54 -11.03 -9.60 6.60
N GLN A 55 -11.63 -10.21 5.60
CA GLN A 55 -10.87 -10.90 4.55
C GLN A 55 -9.92 -9.93 3.84
N LYS A 56 -10.38 -8.73 3.45
CA LYS A 56 -9.53 -7.70 2.82
C LYS A 56 -8.42 -7.23 3.76
N MET A 57 -8.69 -7.04 5.04
CA MET A 57 -7.65 -6.71 6.03
C MET A 57 -6.52 -7.74 6.00
N ASN A 58 -6.86 -9.02 5.95
CA ASN A 58 -5.89 -10.11 5.98
C ASN A 58 -5.18 -10.34 4.62
N THR A 59 -5.86 -10.13 3.49
CA THR A 59 -5.32 -10.40 2.16
C THR A 59 -4.62 -9.21 1.53
N ASP A 60 -5.19 -8.02 1.64
CA ASP A 60 -4.68 -6.82 0.99
C ASP A 60 -3.72 -6.04 1.90
N PHE A 61 -3.87 -6.19 3.22
CA PHE A 61 -3.10 -5.47 4.25
C PHE A 61 -2.51 -6.37 5.34
N PRO A 62 -1.87 -7.51 5.02
CA PRO A 62 -1.43 -8.48 6.03
C PRO A 62 -0.46 -7.87 7.05
N GLN A 63 0.46 -7.00 6.61
CA GLN A 63 1.41 -6.35 7.50
C GLN A 63 0.75 -5.30 8.40
N ALA A 64 -0.22 -4.54 7.88
CA ALA A 64 -0.97 -3.57 8.67
C ALA A 64 -1.83 -4.27 9.72
N THR A 65 -2.46 -5.40 9.36
CA THR A 65 -3.26 -6.22 10.28
C THR A 65 -2.38 -6.82 11.37
N LYS A 66 -1.21 -7.35 11.02
CA LYS A 66 -0.25 -7.86 11.99
C LYS A 66 0.20 -6.76 12.95
N LEU A 67 0.65 -5.61 12.43
CA LEU A 67 1.07 -4.47 13.23
C LEU A 67 -0.05 -4.00 14.18
N LEU A 68 -1.29 -3.91 13.69
CA LEU A 68 -2.43 -3.54 14.53
C LEU A 68 -2.60 -4.51 15.71
N ILE A 69 -2.65 -5.79 15.44
CA ILE A 69 -2.98 -6.83 16.42
C ILE A 69 -1.86 -7.04 17.43
N GLU A 70 -0.62 -7.18 16.95
CA GLU A 70 0.52 -7.59 17.76
C GLU A 70 1.19 -6.42 18.47
N ASP A 71 1.37 -5.28 17.77
CA ASP A 71 2.16 -4.17 18.29
C ASP A 71 1.31 -3.01 18.82
N VAL A 72 0.20 -2.69 18.14
CA VAL A 72 -0.64 -1.53 18.51
C VAL A 72 -1.64 -1.89 19.60
N LEU A 73 -2.42 -2.95 19.39
CA LEU A 73 -3.41 -3.41 20.36
C LEU A 73 -2.82 -4.39 21.39
N ALA A 74 -1.75 -5.09 21.00
CA ALA A 74 -1.07 -6.10 21.82
C ALA A 74 -2.03 -7.17 22.40
N ILE A 75 -3.02 -7.63 21.57
CA ILE A 75 -4.06 -8.56 21.98
C ILE A 75 -3.75 -10.02 21.64
N GLY A 76 -2.63 -10.29 20.96
CA GLY A 76 -2.18 -11.62 20.61
C GLY A 76 -1.40 -11.67 19.32
N GLU A 77 -1.22 -12.85 18.75
CA GLU A 77 -0.59 -13.08 17.46
C GLU A 77 -1.66 -13.16 16.36
N VAL A 78 -1.35 -12.66 15.15
CA VAL A 78 -2.31 -12.56 14.03
C VAL A 78 -2.82 -13.92 13.56
N ASP A 79 -2.04 -14.98 13.75
CA ASP A 79 -2.37 -16.36 13.38
C ASP A 79 -3.02 -17.17 14.52
N ASP A 80 -3.25 -16.57 15.69
CA ASP A 80 -4.03 -17.20 16.76
C ASP A 80 -5.48 -17.43 16.29
N ASN A 81 -5.98 -18.66 16.46
CA ASN A 81 -7.34 -19.03 16.04
C ASN A 81 -8.46 -18.26 16.77
N LYS A 82 -8.15 -17.59 17.90
CA LYS A 82 -9.07 -16.76 18.68
C LYS A 82 -8.87 -15.26 18.46
N ILE A 83 -7.99 -14.88 17.55
CA ILE A 83 -7.63 -13.47 17.40
C ILE A 83 -8.82 -12.61 16.96
N ASN A 84 -9.70 -13.15 16.14
CA ASN A 84 -10.91 -12.44 15.70
C ASN A 84 -11.87 -12.18 16.88
N ASP A 85 -12.01 -13.14 17.79
CA ASP A 85 -12.84 -12.97 18.98
C ASP A 85 -12.25 -11.90 19.88
N ARG A 86 -10.94 -11.92 20.12
CA ARG A 86 -10.24 -10.90 20.91
C ARG A 86 -10.32 -9.51 20.29
N LEU A 87 -10.23 -9.41 18.95
CA LEU A 87 -10.37 -8.16 18.25
C LEU A 87 -11.79 -7.58 18.41
N MET A 88 -12.81 -8.43 18.30
CA MET A 88 -14.20 -8.03 18.54
C MET A 88 -14.43 -7.66 20.00
N GLU A 89 -13.88 -8.39 20.96
CA GLU A 89 -13.95 -8.09 22.39
C GLU A 89 -13.28 -6.75 22.72
N TYR A 90 -12.10 -6.49 22.16
CA TYR A 90 -11.40 -5.21 22.34
C TYR A 90 -12.26 -4.02 21.88
N TYR A 91 -12.90 -4.13 20.73
CA TYR A 91 -13.76 -3.09 20.18
C TYR A 91 -15.22 -3.14 20.67
N ALA A 92 -15.55 -4.03 21.62
CA ALA A 92 -16.86 -4.02 22.29
C ALA A 92 -17.03 -2.82 23.25
N ASP A 93 -15.93 -2.12 23.60
CA ASP A 93 -15.99 -0.89 24.39
C ASP A 93 -16.72 0.21 23.63
N THR A 94 -17.80 0.72 24.20
CA THR A 94 -18.64 1.75 23.57
C THR A 94 -17.89 3.06 23.33
N THR A 95 -16.90 3.38 24.19
CA THR A 95 -16.07 4.59 24.03
C THR A 95 -15.20 4.47 22.78
N LEU A 96 -14.60 3.31 22.54
CA LEU A 96 -13.82 3.05 21.34
C LEU A 96 -14.68 3.09 20.08
N LEU A 97 -15.88 2.54 20.12
CA LEU A 97 -16.82 2.58 18.99
C LEU A 97 -17.20 4.00 18.62
N VAL A 98 -17.49 4.87 19.61
CA VAL A 98 -17.78 6.29 19.37
C VAL A 98 -16.56 6.99 18.74
N LEU A 99 -15.36 6.78 19.26
CA LEU A 99 -14.14 7.36 18.72
C LEU A 99 -13.85 6.91 17.27
N ILE A 100 -14.09 5.65 16.96
CA ILE A 100 -13.95 5.12 15.58
C ILE A 100 -14.96 5.80 14.67
N GLN A 101 -16.20 5.95 15.11
CA GLN A 101 -17.24 6.59 14.34
C GLN A 101 -16.94 8.07 14.08
N ASP A 102 -16.50 8.81 15.10
CA ASP A 102 -16.10 10.21 14.98
C ASP A 102 -14.91 10.38 14.03
N ALA A 103 -13.93 9.45 14.09
CA ALA A 103 -12.80 9.44 13.18
C ALA A 103 -13.23 9.18 11.73
N GLU A 104 -14.15 8.22 11.50
CA GLU A 104 -14.68 7.94 10.16
C GLU A 104 -15.40 9.15 9.56
N GLU A 105 -16.20 9.87 10.35
CA GLU A 105 -16.88 11.07 9.91
C GLU A 105 -15.89 12.21 9.63
N LYS A 106 -14.96 12.48 10.56
CA LYS A 106 -14.01 13.57 10.47
C LYS A 106 -13.01 13.39 9.31
N PHE A 107 -12.57 12.16 9.06
CA PHE A 107 -11.63 11.80 8.01
C PHE A 107 -12.29 11.12 6.81
N LYS A 108 -13.55 11.44 6.55
CA LYS A 108 -14.30 10.93 5.40
C LYS A 108 -13.59 11.19 4.08
N ASP A 109 -12.98 12.37 3.93
CA ASP A 109 -12.16 12.75 2.79
C ASP A 109 -10.69 12.90 3.21
N MET A 110 -9.83 12.07 2.64
CA MET A 110 -8.37 12.10 2.83
C MET A 110 -7.64 12.89 1.74
N GLY A 111 -8.35 13.47 0.78
CA GLY A 111 -7.75 14.13 -0.39
C GLY A 111 -6.79 15.27 -0.02
N TRP A 112 -7.02 15.98 1.06
CA TRP A 112 -6.12 17.03 1.54
C TRP A 112 -4.80 16.45 2.08
N ILE A 113 -4.82 15.29 2.75
CA ILE A 113 -3.64 14.56 3.23
C ILE A 113 -2.86 14.02 2.02
N GLU A 114 -3.54 13.37 1.08
CA GLU A 114 -2.95 12.83 -0.16
C GLU A 114 -2.21 13.92 -0.94
N LYS A 115 -2.81 15.10 -1.09
CA LYS A 115 -2.18 16.27 -1.74
C LYS A 115 -0.91 16.72 -1.01
N LYS A 116 -0.94 16.79 0.33
CA LYS A 116 0.23 17.16 1.15
C LYS A 116 1.34 16.11 1.04
N LEU A 117 1.00 14.83 1.15
CA LEU A 117 1.96 13.72 0.98
C LEU A 117 2.58 13.74 -0.41
N THR A 118 1.77 13.87 -1.45
CA THR A 118 2.24 13.95 -2.85
C THR A 118 3.21 15.10 -3.03
N LYS A 119 2.88 16.30 -2.51
CA LYS A 119 3.77 17.47 -2.58
C LYS A 119 5.09 17.23 -1.85
N GLY A 120 5.02 16.70 -0.62
CA GLY A 120 6.20 16.40 0.19
C GLY A 120 7.12 15.38 -0.47
N PHE A 121 6.55 14.28 -0.98
CA PHE A 121 7.33 13.24 -1.68
C PHE A 121 7.89 13.72 -3.02
N LYS A 122 7.18 14.57 -3.78
CA LYS A 122 7.74 15.22 -4.98
C LYS A 122 8.98 16.06 -4.64
N GLN A 123 8.96 16.79 -3.51
CA GLN A 123 10.12 17.54 -3.06
C GLN A 123 11.25 16.61 -2.61
N LEU A 124 10.93 15.60 -1.80
CA LEU A 124 11.91 14.66 -1.27
C LEU A 124 12.62 13.88 -2.39
N LYS A 125 11.90 13.46 -3.44
CA LYS A 125 12.49 12.79 -4.61
C LYS A 125 13.39 13.68 -5.44
N LYS A 126 13.31 14.99 -5.34
CA LYS A 126 14.29 15.89 -5.99
C LYS A 126 15.64 15.84 -5.28
N GLU A 127 15.63 15.72 -3.95
CA GLU A 127 16.85 15.64 -3.13
C GLU A 127 17.41 14.21 -3.13
N VAL A 128 16.53 13.20 -3.15
CA VAL A 128 16.88 11.79 -3.13
C VAL A 128 16.12 11.04 -4.24
N PRO A 129 16.62 11.08 -5.50
CA PRO A 129 15.90 10.49 -6.64
C PRO A 129 15.61 8.99 -6.52
N SER A 130 16.48 8.25 -5.84
CA SER A 130 16.34 6.80 -5.62
C SER A 130 15.37 6.42 -4.50
N LEU A 131 14.78 7.39 -3.78
CA LEU A 131 13.87 7.11 -2.68
C LEU A 131 12.64 6.35 -3.18
N PRO A 132 12.32 5.16 -2.64
CA PRO A 132 11.09 4.46 -2.97
C PRO A 132 9.88 5.24 -2.43
N VAL A 133 8.77 5.19 -3.16
CA VAL A 133 7.50 5.73 -2.66
C VAL A 133 6.84 4.66 -1.79
N PRO A 134 6.64 4.90 -0.49
CA PRO A 134 5.99 3.93 0.38
C PRO A 134 4.49 3.85 0.11
N HIS A 135 3.89 2.74 0.52
CA HIS A 135 2.44 2.63 0.61
C HIS A 135 1.95 3.28 1.90
N PHE A 136 0.91 4.09 1.77
CA PHE A 136 0.27 4.77 2.90
C PHE A 136 -1.08 4.14 3.18
N TYR A 137 -1.36 3.89 4.44
CA TYR A 137 -2.70 3.50 4.89
C TYR A 137 -3.09 4.25 6.17
N ALA A 138 -4.37 4.54 6.29
CA ALA A 138 -4.93 5.09 7.53
C ALA A 138 -5.25 3.95 8.49
N GLN A 139 -4.89 4.11 9.76
CA GLN A 139 -5.15 3.16 10.83
C GLN A 139 -5.55 3.91 12.09
N LEU A 140 -6.49 3.37 12.85
CA LEU A 140 -6.81 3.84 14.19
C LEU A 140 -5.90 3.10 15.17
N SER A 141 -5.15 3.86 15.97
CA SER A 141 -4.30 3.27 17.01
C SER A 141 -5.08 3.13 18.32
N ALA A 142 -4.57 2.27 19.20
CA ALA A 142 -4.99 2.26 20.59
C ALA A 142 -4.66 3.61 21.24
N LEU A 143 -5.53 4.07 22.13
CA LEU A 143 -5.37 5.30 22.88
C LEU A 143 -4.59 5.05 24.18
N ASN A 144 -3.48 4.35 24.09
CA ASN A 144 -2.61 4.04 25.23
C ASN A 144 -1.50 5.08 25.37
#